data_ec3eb6236e5c85db3045ecef9f0e114c
#
_entry.id   ec3eb6236e5c85db3045ecef9f0e114c
#
_cell.length_a   1.000
_cell.length_b   1.000
_cell.length_c   1.000
_cell.angle_alpha   90.00
_cell.angle_beta   90.00
_cell.angle_gamma   90.00
#
_symmetry.space_group_name_H-M   'P 1'
#
loop_
_entity.id
_entity.type
_entity.pdbx_description
1 polymer ?
#
loop_
_entity_poly.entity_id
_entity_poly.type
_entity_poly.pdbx_seq_one_letter_code
_entity_poly.pdbx_strand_id
1 'polypeptide(L)'
;MDSKSWLRCINGCGVEYSVYDVKYYCEKCGGLLEVAHDLDQLRKHNGLEWRKLFESRSIPGETFHQSGVWNYKEWVLPDLDNHCLTTLGEGRTPLVQSVKLGEEMGVPDLWIKMSGTSHTGSFKDLGMTVLVSA
;
A
#
# COMPACT_ATOMS: atom_id res chain seq x y z
N MET A 1 -2.76 16.81 3.63
CA MET A 1 -2.47 16.05 4.87
C MET A 1 -0.97 15.99 5.02
N ASP A 2 -0.43 16.41 6.18
CA ASP A 2 1.03 16.45 6.40
C ASP A 2 1.55 15.13 7.01
N SER A 3 1.00 14.00 6.59
CA SER A 3 1.50 12.69 7.00
C SER A 3 2.81 12.40 6.27
N LYS A 4 3.73 11.71 6.94
CA LYS A 4 5.05 11.36 6.41
C LYS A 4 5.33 9.88 6.54
N SER A 5 6.20 9.39 5.66
CA SER A 5 6.76 8.05 5.72
C SER A 5 8.28 8.14 5.78
N TRP A 6 8.91 7.20 6.48
CA TRP A 6 10.37 7.11 6.58
C TRP A 6 10.80 5.65 6.67
N LEU A 7 12.07 5.38 6.41
CA LEU A 7 12.66 4.08 6.66
C LEU A 7 13.22 4.04 8.09
N ARG A 8 12.96 2.96 8.81
CA ARG A 8 13.55 2.70 10.12
C ARG A 8 14.11 1.28 10.22
N CYS A 9 15.10 1.10 11.10
CA CYS A 9 15.68 -0.20 11.35
C CYS A 9 14.73 -1.10 12.16
N ILE A 10 14.48 -2.33 11.67
CA ILE A 10 13.64 -3.33 12.36
C ILE A 10 14.22 -3.75 13.72
N ASN A 11 15.54 -3.59 13.92
CA ASN A 11 16.23 -3.92 15.19
C ASN A 11 16.15 -2.80 16.22
N GLY A 12 15.39 -1.74 15.96
CA GLY A 12 15.22 -0.64 16.93
C GLY A 12 16.48 0.20 17.17
N CYS A 13 17.37 0.35 16.19
CA CYS A 13 18.60 1.15 16.31
C CYS A 13 18.38 2.65 16.51
N GLY A 14 17.14 3.14 16.39
CA GLY A 14 16.80 4.56 16.50
C GLY A 14 17.33 5.42 15.36
N VAL A 15 17.68 4.81 14.22
CA VAL A 15 18.11 5.52 13.00
C VAL A 15 16.98 5.51 11.99
N GLU A 16 16.73 6.67 11.39
CA GLU A 16 15.71 6.90 10.39
C GLU A 16 16.35 7.43 9.10
N TYR A 17 15.78 7.07 7.96
CA TYR A 17 16.22 7.51 6.64
C TYR A 17 15.01 7.95 5.81
N SER A 18 15.26 8.78 4.81
CA SER A 18 14.23 9.12 3.83
C SER A 18 13.78 7.89 3.05
N VAL A 19 12.49 7.77 2.74
CA VAL A 19 11.98 6.74 1.82
C VAL A 19 12.53 6.89 0.39
N TYR A 20 13.06 8.08 0.07
CA TYR A 20 13.69 8.38 -1.22
C TYR A 20 15.19 8.09 -1.25
N ASP A 21 15.77 7.69 -0.11
CA ASP A 21 17.16 7.25 -0.06
C ASP A 21 17.28 5.82 -0.59
N VAL A 22 18.24 5.59 -1.48
CA VAL A 22 18.56 4.25 -1.97
C VAL A 22 19.33 3.49 -0.89
N LYS A 23 18.63 2.94 0.08
CA LYS A 23 19.19 2.20 1.23
C LYS A 23 18.48 0.86 1.39
N TYR A 24 19.28 -0.19 1.54
CA TYR A 24 18.78 -1.57 1.72
C TYR A 24 18.95 -2.08 3.13
N TYR A 25 19.89 -1.52 3.89
CA TYR A 25 20.25 -1.97 5.24
C TYR A 25 20.53 -0.78 6.16
N CYS A 26 20.34 -1.02 7.45
CA CYS A 26 20.69 -0.06 8.49
C CYS A 26 22.21 0.12 8.57
N GLU A 27 22.70 1.34 8.42
CA GLU A 27 24.15 1.65 8.49
C GLU A 27 24.74 1.38 9.86
N LYS A 28 23.92 1.36 10.93
CA LYS A 28 24.39 1.13 12.29
C LYS A 28 24.58 -0.35 12.63
N CYS A 29 23.74 -1.26 12.10
CA CYS A 29 23.77 -2.67 12.51
C CYS A 29 23.68 -3.66 11.36
N GLY A 30 23.54 -3.20 10.11
CA GLY A 30 23.34 -4.09 8.95
C GLY A 30 21.96 -4.76 8.87
N GLY A 31 21.05 -4.45 9.79
CA GLY A 31 19.69 -5.01 9.81
C GLY A 31 18.82 -4.45 8.68
N LEU A 32 17.71 -5.13 8.41
CA LEU A 32 16.75 -4.70 7.41
C LEU A 32 16.06 -3.39 7.81
N LEU A 33 15.53 -2.70 6.81
CA LEU A 33 14.73 -1.50 6.97
C LEU A 33 13.25 -1.82 6.71
N GLU A 34 12.36 -1.17 7.43
CA GLU A 34 10.93 -1.17 7.18
C GLU A 34 10.44 0.25 6.94
N VAL A 35 9.33 0.40 6.21
CA VAL A 35 8.65 1.69 6.05
C VAL A 35 7.80 1.94 7.29
N ALA A 36 8.01 3.07 7.92
CA ALA A 36 7.19 3.58 9.01
C ALA A 36 6.34 4.76 8.54
N HIS A 37 5.19 4.94 9.17
CA HIS A 37 4.25 6.02 8.87
C HIS A 37 3.94 6.82 10.14
N ASP A 38 3.62 8.10 9.98
CA ASP A 38 3.10 8.94 11.06
C ASP A 38 1.65 8.52 11.39
N LEU A 39 1.54 7.51 12.25
CA LEU A 39 0.24 6.97 12.65
C LEU A 39 -0.60 7.97 13.44
N ASP A 40 0.02 8.93 14.13
CA ASP A 40 -0.72 9.92 14.90
C ASP A 40 -1.42 10.93 13.98
N GLN A 41 -0.83 11.25 12.84
CA GLN A 41 -1.51 12.03 11.81
C GLN A 41 -2.65 11.22 11.18
N LEU A 42 -2.43 9.96 10.85
CA LEU A 42 -3.46 9.10 10.25
C LEU A 42 -4.65 8.89 11.20
N ARG A 43 -4.42 8.78 12.51
CA ARG A 43 -5.47 8.62 13.54
C ARG A 43 -6.36 9.85 13.75
N LYS A 44 -5.99 11.01 13.21
CA LYS A 44 -6.85 12.21 13.26
C LYS A 44 -8.15 12.03 12.45
N HIS A 45 -8.15 11.10 11.52
CA HIS A 45 -9.32 10.72 10.74
C HIS A 45 -9.86 9.38 11.22
N ASN A 46 -11.18 9.31 11.44
CA ASN A 46 -11.84 8.06 11.80
C ASN A 46 -12.07 7.17 10.55
N GLY A 47 -12.44 5.90 10.78
CA GLY A 47 -12.62 4.94 9.70
C GLY A 47 -13.70 5.31 8.67
N LEU A 48 -14.72 6.06 9.08
CA LEU A 48 -15.79 6.52 8.18
C LEU A 48 -15.29 7.64 7.25
N GLU A 49 -14.46 8.55 7.77
CA GLU A 49 -13.83 9.62 6.98
C GLU A 49 -12.88 9.03 5.94
N TRP A 50 -12.04 8.07 6.33
CA TRP A 50 -11.17 7.34 5.40
C TRP A 50 -11.96 6.63 4.32
N ARG A 51 -13.04 5.92 4.69
CA ARG A 51 -13.90 5.24 3.73
C ARG A 51 -14.49 6.22 2.72
N LYS A 52 -15.08 7.34 3.17
CA LYS A 52 -15.64 8.37 2.29
C LYS A 52 -14.60 8.94 1.33
N LEU A 53 -13.38 9.20 1.82
CA LEU A 53 -12.28 9.69 0.99
C LEU A 53 -11.96 8.69 -0.12
N PHE A 54 -11.73 7.43 0.21
CA PHE A 54 -11.34 6.40 -0.75
C PHE A 54 -12.47 6.05 -1.74
N GLU A 55 -13.72 6.03 -1.28
CA GLU A 55 -14.89 5.83 -2.13
C GLU A 55 -15.07 6.99 -3.12
N SER A 56 -14.83 8.23 -2.70
CA SER A 56 -14.92 9.40 -3.59
C SER A 56 -13.97 9.34 -4.78
N ARG A 57 -12.81 8.70 -4.62
CA ARG A 57 -11.80 8.49 -5.66
C ARG A 57 -12.13 7.35 -6.61
N SER A 58 -13.16 6.57 -6.32
CA SER A 58 -13.60 5.47 -7.18
C SER A 58 -14.42 5.95 -8.38
N ILE A 59 -14.78 7.24 -8.41
CA ILE A 59 -15.52 7.87 -9.52
C ILE A 59 -14.54 8.15 -10.67
N PRO A 60 -14.89 7.84 -11.94
CA PRO A 60 -14.04 8.13 -13.08
C PRO A 60 -13.69 9.62 -13.19
N GLY A 61 -12.42 9.96 -13.28
CA GLY A 61 -11.96 11.35 -13.42
C GLY A 61 -10.45 11.49 -13.39
N GLU A 62 -9.80 11.12 -12.31
CA GLU A 62 -8.34 11.17 -12.19
C GLU A 62 -7.75 9.77 -12.26
N THR A 63 -6.91 9.54 -13.25
CA THR A 63 -6.42 8.20 -13.63
C THR A 63 -5.64 7.47 -12.53
N PHE A 64 -4.84 8.18 -11.72
CA PHE A 64 -4.06 7.53 -10.68
C PHE A 64 -4.90 7.07 -9.48
N HIS A 65 -6.00 7.74 -9.16
CA HIS A 65 -6.92 7.30 -8.11
C HIS A 65 -7.69 6.01 -8.48
N GLN A 66 -7.66 5.61 -9.75
CA GLN A 66 -8.25 4.34 -10.18
C GLN A 66 -7.35 3.13 -9.85
N SER A 67 -6.07 3.35 -9.54
CA SER A 67 -5.19 2.32 -9.00
C SER A 67 -5.67 1.83 -7.64
N GLY A 68 -5.62 0.54 -7.41
CA GLY A 68 -5.91 -0.05 -6.10
C GLY A 68 -4.81 0.22 -5.05
N VAL A 69 -3.68 0.79 -5.45
CA VAL A 69 -2.59 1.24 -4.57
C VAL A 69 -2.74 2.73 -4.28
N TRP A 70 -2.75 3.56 -5.33
CA TRP A 70 -2.75 5.01 -5.18
C TRP A 70 -4.08 5.61 -4.75
N ASN A 71 -5.16 4.85 -4.81
CA ASN A 71 -6.41 5.21 -4.13
C ASN A 71 -6.20 5.43 -2.62
N TYR A 72 -5.20 4.76 -2.04
CA TYR A 72 -4.82 4.80 -0.62
C TYR A 72 -3.49 5.54 -0.40
N LYS A 73 -3.19 6.55 -1.22
CA LYS A 73 -1.91 7.26 -1.22
C LYS A 73 -1.45 7.68 0.18
N GLU A 74 -2.35 8.17 1.02
CA GLU A 74 -2.05 8.62 2.38
C GLU A 74 -1.54 7.50 3.29
N TRP A 75 -1.87 6.27 2.95
CA TRP A 75 -1.42 5.07 3.68
C TRP A 75 -0.22 4.39 3.03
N VAL A 76 0.10 4.76 1.80
CA VAL A 76 1.21 4.17 1.02
C VAL A 76 2.44 5.06 1.05
N LEU A 77 2.34 6.25 0.45
CA LEU A 77 3.43 7.23 0.36
C LEU A 77 2.83 8.63 0.27
N PRO A 78 2.42 9.21 1.42
CA PRO A 78 1.58 10.41 1.47
C PRO A 78 2.23 11.66 0.87
N ASP A 79 3.53 11.81 1.05
CA ASP A 79 4.32 12.97 0.65
C ASP A 79 4.87 12.90 -0.79
N LEU A 80 4.60 11.81 -1.53
CA LEU A 80 4.97 11.72 -2.94
C LEU A 80 4.20 12.75 -3.76
N ASP A 81 4.91 13.46 -4.66
CA ASP A 81 4.28 14.38 -5.60
C ASP A 81 3.39 13.59 -6.59
N ASN A 82 2.18 14.09 -6.85
CA ASN A 82 1.25 13.47 -7.79
C ASN A 82 1.82 13.36 -9.21
N HIS A 83 2.73 14.27 -9.60
CA HIS A 83 3.41 14.21 -10.90
C HIS A 83 4.38 13.04 -11.06
N CYS A 84 4.83 12.46 -9.93
CA CYS A 84 5.71 11.30 -9.92
C CYS A 84 4.93 9.97 -9.96
N LEU A 85 3.62 10.00 -9.76
CA LEU A 85 2.81 8.79 -9.72
C LEU A 85 2.81 8.07 -11.06
N THR A 86 3.34 6.85 -11.04
CA THR A 86 3.35 5.94 -12.18
C THR A 86 2.48 4.73 -11.85
N THR A 87 1.50 4.42 -12.69
CA THR A 87 0.59 3.29 -12.46
C THR A 87 0.06 2.73 -13.77
N LEU A 88 -0.13 1.41 -13.79
CA LEU A 88 -0.88 0.67 -14.80
C LEU A 88 -2.27 0.24 -14.29
N GLY A 89 -2.73 0.80 -13.16
CA GLY A 89 -3.99 0.46 -12.50
C GLY A 89 -3.88 -0.74 -11.55
N GLU A 90 -2.71 -0.98 -10.98
CA GLU A 90 -2.44 -2.10 -10.06
C GLU A 90 -3.39 -2.12 -8.86
N GLY A 91 -3.68 -3.30 -8.38
CA GLY A 91 -4.62 -3.51 -7.29
C GLY A 91 -6.06 -3.69 -7.77
N ARG A 92 -7.04 -3.43 -6.90
CA ARG A 92 -8.48 -3.71 -7.13
C ARG A 92 -8.74 -5.13 -7.65
N THR A 93 -7.85 -6.06 -7.28
CA THR A 93 -7.96 -7.47 -7.67
C THR A 93 -9.25 -8.07 -7.12
N PRO A 94 -9.89 -9.01 -7.84
CA PRO A 94 -11.14 -9.62 -7.42
C PRO A 94 -11.06 -10.28 -6.05
N LEU A 95 -12.17 -10.25 -5.32
CA LEU A 95 -12.41 -11.06 -4.13
C LEU A 95 -13.48 -12.08 -4.49
N VAL A 96 -13.14 -13.37 -4.45
CA VAL A 96 -13.99 -14.47 -4.92
C VAL A 96 -14.30 -15.41 -3.78
N GLN A 97 -15.58 -15.72 -3.57
CA GLN A 97 -16.00 -16.73 -2.60
C GLN A 97 -15.64 -18.12 -3.09
N SER A 98 -14.98 -18.90 -2.26
CA SER A 98 -14.54 -20.26 -2.56
C SER A 98 -15.37 -21.27 -1.76
N VAL A 99 -16.60 -21.52 -2.21
CA VAL A 99 -17.59 -22.34 -1.48
C VAL A 99 -17.07 -23.75 -1.23
N LYS A 100 -16.66 -24.47 -2.29
CA LYS A 100 -16.19 -25.87 -2.15
C LYS A 100 -14.99 -26.03 -1.23
N LEU A 101 -13.97 -25.21 -1.44
CA LEU A 101 -12.78 -25.25 -0.58
C LEU A 101 -13.12 -24.84 0.86
N GLY A 102 -14.02 -23.88 1.02
CA GLY A 102 -14.51 -23.47 2.34
C GLY A 102 -15.22 -24.60 3.09
N GLU A 103 -16.07 -25.36 2.41
CA GLU A 103 -16.74 -26.52 2.96
C GLU A 103 -15.73 -27.62 3.36
N GLU A 104 -14.79 -27.95 2.47
CA GLU A 104 -13.74 -28.93 2.72
C GLU A 104 -12.84 -28.58 3.91
N MET A 105 -12.56 -27.28 4.10
CA MET A 105 -11.72 -26.77 5.20
C MET A 105 -12.51 -26.46 6.48
N GLY A 106 -13.83 -26.59 6.48
CA GLY A 106 -14.68 -26.21 7.61
C GLY A 106 -14.77 -24.67 7.83
N VAL A 107 -14.50 -23.88 6.79
CA VAL A 107 -14.58 -22.42 6.79
C VAL A 107 -15.58 -21.97 5.71
N PRO A 108 -16.89 -22.06 5.95
CA PRO A 108 -17.92 -21.89 4.92
C PRO A 108 -17.94 -20.48 4.29
N ASP A 109 -17.42 -19.47 4.99
CA ASP A 109 -17.30 -18.09 4.48
C ASP A 109 -15.84 -17.78 4.08
N LEU A 110 -15.27 -18.64 3.22
CA LEU A 110 -13.92 -18.47 2.70
C LEU A 110 -13.92 -17.59 1.45
N TRP A 111 -13.15 -16.49 1.49
CA TRP A 111 -12.92 -15.60 0.37
C TRP A 111 -11.46 -15.56 -0.04
N ILE A 112 -11.19 -15.59 -1.34
CA ILE A 112 -9.85 -15.56 -1.90
C ILE A 112 -9.62 -14.23 -2.60
N LYS A 113 -8.61 -13.48 -2.14
CA LYS A 113 -8.12 -12.27 -2.83
C LYS A 113 -7.20 -12.69 -3.98
N MET A 114 -7.64 -12.43 -5.21
CA MET A 114 -6.97 -12.86 -6.44
C MET A 114 -5.80 -11.95 -6.82
N SER A 115 -4.76 -11.86 -5.97
CA SER A 115 -3.63 -10.95 -6.18
C SER A 115 -2.80 -11.25 -7.44
N GLY A 116 -2.91 -12.46 -8.00
CA GLY A 116 -2.24 -12.85 -9.24
C GLY A 116 -2.94 -12.38 -10.52
N THR A 117 -4.03 -11.62 -10.45
CA THR A 117 -4.72 -11.08 -11.63
C THR A 117 -4.20 -9.70 -12.06
N SER A 118 -3.06 -9.28 -11.56
CA SER A 118 -2.38 -8.05 -11.97
C SER A 118 -1.60 -8.23 -13.29
N HIS A 119 -1.05 -7.16 -13.85
CA HIS A 119 -0.49 -7.10 -15.22
C HIS A 119 0.58 -8.15 -15.51
N THR A 120 1.47 -8.44 -14.56
CA THR A 120 2.51 -9.47 -14.73
C THR A 120 2.09 -10.85 -14.18
N GLY A 121 0.89 -10.98 -13.65
CA GLY A 121 0.43 -12.17 -12.93
C GLY A 121 1.03 -12.31 -11.53
N SER A 122 1.66 -11.25 -11.00
CA SER A 122 2.35 -11.27 -9.72
C SER A 122 1.81 -10.18 -8.78
N PHE A 123 1.61 -10.51 -7.51
CA PHE A 123 1.28 -9.53 -6.45
C PHE A 123 2.39 -8.47 -6.26
N LYS A 124 3.59 -8.71 -6.77
CA LYS A 124 4.71 -7.77 -6.71
C LYS A 124 4.43 -6.46 -7.45
N ASP A 125 3.52 -6.46 -8.41
CA ASP A 125 3.10 -5.27 -9.15
C ASP A 125 2.62 -4.16 -8.20
N LEU A 126 2.00 -4.53 -7.07
CA LEU A 126 1.55 -3.58 -6.04
C LEU A 126 2.71 -2.81 -5.39
N GLY A 127 3.84 -3.46 -5.17
CA GLY A 127 5.04 -2.79 -4.65
C GLY A 127 5.83 -2.07 -5.73
N MET A 128 5.83 -2.61 -6.95
CA MET A 128 6.59 -2.02 -8.07
C MET A 128 6.05 -0.67 -8.50
N THR A 129 4.73 -0.45 -8.48
CA THR A 129 4.16 0.87 -8.79
C THR A 129 4.65 1.93 -7.79
N VAL A 130 4.86 1.57 -6.51
CA VAL A 130 5.42 2.46 -5.50
C VAL A 130 6.90 2.72 -5.75
N LEU A 131 7.67 1.65 -5.98
CA LEU A 131 9.11 1.75 -6.22
C LEU A 131 9.46 2.61 -7.45
N VAL A 132 8.67 2.49 -8.53
CA VAL A 132 8.89 3.27 -9.77
C VAL A 132 8.46 4.72 -9.62
N SER A 133 7.53 5.01 -8.70
CA SER A 133 7.04 6.36 -8.45
C SER A 133 7.90 7.14 -7.46
N ALA A 134 8.63 6.47 -6.58
CA ALA A 134 9.52 7.07 -5.58
C ALA A 134 10.90 7.37 -6.18
#